data_28ce61bbe6e370e1367a987e7f462e58
#
_entry.id   28ce61bbe6e370e1367a987e7f462e58
#
_cell.length_a   1.000
_cell.length_b   1.000
_cell.length_c   1.000
_cell.angle_alpha   90.00
_cell.angle_beta   90.00
_cell.angle_gamma   90.00
#
_symmetry.space_group_name_H-M   'P 1'
#
loop_
_entity.id
_entity.type
_entity.pdbx_description
1 polymer ?
#
loop_
_entity_poly.entity_id
_entity_poly.type
_entity_poly.pdbx_seq_one_letter_code
_entity_poly.pdbx_strand_id
1 'polypeptide(L)'
;VNSFFKENLINKGVNRYNKKPISIANYSPYNYFNKVLYISGQLPIVNGRLRYSGKIGDEINKNNSEDCVLICVSNILWNVSDFLENTEEKIDEISCLNLRGFFNTVDKYEDHSKLLDKASTLIVEVLGTKHGKHSRLAIGCASLPKNSPVEIEAIFSIL
;
A
#
# COMPACT_ATOMS: atom_id res chain seq x y z
N VAL A 1 9.18 17.12 8.68
CA VAL A 1 8.80 15.73 8.29
C VAL A 1 8.18 15.68 6.90
N ASN A 2 7.34 16.64 6.54
CA ASN A 2 6.56 16.57 5.29
C ASN A 2 7.43 16.51 4.01
N SER A 3 8.39 17.41 3.84
CA SER A 3 9.33 17.36 2.71
C SER A 3 10.30 16.19 2.81
N PHE A 4 10.75 15.87 4.02
CA PHE A 4 11.68 14.77 4.29
C PHE A 4 11.08 13.39 3.95
N PHE A 5 9.80 13.15 4.22
CA PHE A 5 9.15 11.89 3.87
C PHE A 5 9.13 11.66 2.36
N LYS A 6 8.75 12.67 1.59
CA LYS A 6 8.77 12.61 0.12
C LYS A 6 10.16 12.38 -0.45
N GLU A 7 11.15 13.11 0.07
CA GLU A 7 12.54 12.93 -0.33
C GLU A 7 13.03 11.51 -0.02
N ASN A 8 12.63 10.95 1.12
CA ASN A 8 12.97 9.59 1.49
C ASN A 8 12.35 8.56 0.55
N LEU A 9 11.10 8.73 0.12
CA LEU A 9 10.49 7.87 -0.90
C LEU A 9 11.31 7.88 -2.20
N ILE A 10 11.70 9.06 -2.66
CA ILE A 10 12.50 9.21 -3.88
C ILE A 10 13.87 8.54 -3.71
N ASN A 11 14.56 8.80 -2.61
CA ASN A 11 15.90 8.26 -2.32
C ASN A 11 15.90 6.73 -2.17
N LYS A 12 14.80 6.16 -1.69
CA LYS A 12 14.59 4.71 -1.58
C LYS A 12 14.08 4.07 -2.88
N GLY A 13 13.90 4.86 -3.93
CA GLY A 13 13.45 4.36 -5.23
C GLY A 13 11.99 3.91 -5.25
N VAL A 14 11.15 4.46 -4.36
CA VAL A 14 9.72 4.16 -4.33
C VAL A 14 9.04 4.87 -5.51
N ASN A 15 8.67 4.11 -6.52
CA ASN A 15 8.06 4.65 -7.73
C ASN A 15 6.71 5.32 -7.44
N ARG A 16 6.51 6.53 -7.97
CA ARG A 16 5.20 7.18 -8.00
C ARG A 16 4.44 6.78 -9.26
N TYR A 17 3.61 5.77 -9.15
CA TYR A 17 2.87 5.22 -10.29
C TYR A 17 1.71 6.08 -10.76
N ASN A 18 1.18 6.94 -9.89
CA ASN A 18 0.05 7.80 -10.20
C ASN A 18 0.34 9.25 -9.77
N LYS A 19 0.02 10.22 -10.63
CA LYS A 19 0.30 11.66 -10.37
C LYS A 19 -0.50 12.21 -9.18
N LYS A 20 -1.68 11.64 -8.91
CA LYS A 20 -2.59 12.02 -7.81
C LYS A 20 -3.12 10.76 -7.13
N PRO A 21 -3.56 10.85 -5.87
CA PRO A 21 -4.33 9.79 -5.23
C PRO A 21 -5.51 9.36 -6.11
N ILE A 22 -5.70 8.05 -6.25
CA ILE A 22 -6.78 7.49 -7.07
C ILE A 22 -7.83 6.87 -6.17
N SER A 23 -9.08 7.29 -6.36
CA SER A 23 -10.27 6.58 -5.90
C SER A 23 -11.01 6.03 -7.12
N ILE A 24 -11.24 4.74 -7.13
CA ILE A 24 -11.95 4.07 -8.24
C ILE A 24 -13.47 4.05 -8.05
N ALA A 25 -13.96 4.60 -6.94
CA ALA A 25 -15.37 4.69 -6.56
C ALA A 25 -15.61 5.96 -5.75
N ASN A 26 -16.83 6.13 -5.22
CA ASN A 26 -17.22 7.31 -4.43
C ASN A 26 -16.72 7.20 -2.99
N TYR A 27 -15.40 7.37 -2.78
CA TYR A 27 -14.76 7.46 -1.47
C TYR A 27 -13.45 8.27 -1.55
N SER A 28 -12.90 8.65 -0.39
CA SER A 28 -11.62 9.34 -0.31
C SER A 28 -10.44 8.36 -0.32
N PRO A 29 -9.30 8.69 -0.95
CA PRO A 29 -8.12 7.85 -0.96
C PRO A 29 -7.51 7.65 0.43
N TYR A 30 -7.77 8.58 1.33
CA TYR A 30 -7.41 8.49 2.75
C TYR A 30 -8.39 9.28 3.61
N ASN A 31 -8.42 8.95 4.90
CA ASN A 31 -9.17 9.69 5.91
C ASN A 31 -8.29 9.86 7.16
N TYR A 32 -8.28 11.07 7.72
CA TYR A 32 -7.48 11.41 8.89
C TYR A 32 -8.38 11.84 10.06
N PHE A 33 -8.20 11.19 11.20
CA PHE A 33 -8.95 11.50 12.41
C PHE A 33 -8.14 11.14 13.66
N ASN A 34 -8.08 12.03 14.64
CA ASN A 34 -7.41 11.81 15.92
C ASN A 34 -5.99 11.25 15.78
N LYS A 35 -5.17 11.87 14.93
CA LYS A 35 -3.78 11.46 14.68
C LYS A 35 -3.62 10.07 14.07
N VAL A 36 -4.67 9.54 13.49
CA VAL A 36 -4.67 8.29 12.74
C VAL A 36 -5.05 8.55 11.29
N LEU A 37 -4.21 8.12 10.38
CA LEU A 37 -4.41 8.21 8.93
C LEU A 37 -4.77 6.82 8.40
N TYR A 38 -5.97 6.70 7.87
CA TYR A 38 -6.49 5.51 7.21
C TYR A 38 -6.29 5.64 5.71
N ILE A 39 -5.54 4.74 5.11
CA ILE A 39 -5.37 4.69 3.65
C ILE A 39 -6.34 3.66 3.09
N SER A 40 -7.20 4.08 2.17
CA SER A 40 -8.13 3.18 1.48
C SER A 40 -7.41 2.10 0.70
N GLY A 41 -8.07 0.95 0.50
CA GLY A 41 -7.51 -0.18 -0.25
C GLY A 41 -6.94 0.26 -1.59
N GLN A 42 -5.69 -0.10 -1.84
CA GLN A 42 -4.97 0.20 -3.06
C GLN A 42 -4.86 -1.06 -3.92
N LEU A 43 -5.31 -0.96 -5.16
CA LEU A 43 -5.05 -1.93 -6.21
C LEU A 43 -3.70 -1.62 -6.89
N PRO A 44 -3.12 -2.56 -7.65
CA PRO A 44 -1.89 -2.32 -8.40
C PRO A 44 -2.16 -1.47 -9.66
N ILE A 45 -2.53 -0.21 -9.45
CA ILE A 45 -2.88 0.76 -10.48
C ILE A 45 -1.65 1.58 -10.84
N VAL A 46 -1.38 1.64 -12.15
CA VAL A 46 -0.31 2.41 -12.77
C VAL A 46 -0.91 3.33 -13.82
N ASN A 47 -0.70 4.63 -13.71
CA ASN A 47 -1.28 5.64 -14.61
C ASN A 47 -2.79 5.47 -14.82
N GLY A 48 -3.52 5.21 -13.73
CA GLY A 48 -4.97 5.07 -13.73
C GLY A 48 -5.51 3.72 -14.22
N ARG A 49 -4.65 2.75 -14.54
CA ARG A 49 -5.05 1.44 -15.07
C ARG A 49 -4.51 0.31 -14.19
N LEU A 50 -5.30 -0.74 -14.03
CA LEU A 50 -4.87 -1.97 -13.38
C LEU A 50 -3.71 -2.59 -14.16
N ARG A 51 -2.59 -2.87 -13.49
CA ARG A 51 -1.38 -3.41 -14.12
C ARG A 51 -1.55 -4.86 -14.56
N TYR A 52 -2.18 -5.68 -13.71
CA TYR A 52 -2.45 -7.09 -13.94
C TYR A 52 -3.86 -7.43 -13.49
N SER A 53 -4.49 -8.41 -14.12
CA SER A 53 -5.83 -8.92 -13.81
C SER A 53 -5.82 -10.44 -13.80
N GLY A 54 -6.41 -11.07 -12.79
CA GLY A 54 -6.51 -12.51 -12.68
C GLY A 54 -6.15 -13.05 -11.29
N LYS A 55 -6.15 -14.37 -11.16
CA LYS A 55 -5.84 -15.08 -9.92
C LYS A 55 -4.35 -15.41 -9.81
N ILE A 56 -3.81 -15.19 -8.63
CA ILE A 56 -2.45 -15.63 -8.27
C ILE A 56 -2.43 -17.16 -8.23
N GLY A 57 -1.46 -17.73 -8.91
CA GLY A 57 -1.33 -19.18 -9.06
C GLY A 57 -1.99 -19.75 -10.32
N ASP A 58 -2.67 -18.90 -11.10
CA ASP A 58 -3.21 -19.20 -12.42
C ASP A 58 -2.70 -18.16 -13.44
N GLU A 59 -3.49 -17.15 -13.77
CA GLU A 59 -3.08 -16.10 -14.76
C GLU A 59 -1.89 -15.26 -14.25
N ILE A 60 -1.77 -15.11 -12.93
CA ILE A 60 -0.73 -14.29 -12.30
C ILE A 60 0.35 -15.16 -11.68
N ASN A 61 1.54 -15.09 -12.24
CA ASN A 61 2.71 -15.79 -11.70
C ASN A 61 3.30 -15.09 -10.46
N LYS A 62 4.29 -15.72 -9.83
CA LYS A 62 4.92 -15.21 -8.61
C LYS A 62 5.52 -13.81 -8.81
N ASN A 63 6.27 -13.58 -9.90
CA ASN A 63 6.95 -12.30 -10.13
C ASN A 63 5.92 -11.16 -10.32
N ASN A 64 4.87 -11.40 -11.07
CA ASN A 64 3.79 -10.42 -11.27
C ASN A 64 3.00 -10.19 -9.99
N SER A 65 2.84 -11.20 -9.13
CA SER A 65 2.22 -11.07 -7.81
C SER A 65 3.04 -10.16 -6.89
N GLU A 66 4.35 -10.35 -6.86
CA GLU A 66 5.28 -9.52 -6.09
C GLU A 66 5.29 -8.07 -6.61
N ASP A 67 5.26 -7.86 -7.93
CA ASP A 67 5.14 -6.53 -8.55
C ASP A 67 3.83 -5.84 -8.16
N CYS A 68 2.70 -6.56 -8.16
CA CYS A 68 1.41 -6.04 -7.68
C CYS A 68 1.49 -5.55 -6.22
N VAL A 69 2.12 -6.31 -5.34
CA VAL A 69 2.30 -5.93 -3.92
C VAL A 69 3.11 -4.65 -3.81
N LEU A 70 4.22 -4.54 -4.55
CA LEU A 70 5.07 -3.34 -4.55
C LEU A 70 4.35 -2.12 -5.11
N ILE A 71 3.55 -2.26 -6.16
CA ILE A 71 2.73 -1.17 -6.70
C ILE A 71 1.70 -0.70 -5.66
N CYS A 72 0.98 -1.63 -5.02
CA CYS A 72 -0.01 -1.31 -4.00
C CYS A 72 0.59 -0.54 -2.83
N VAL A 73 1.70 -1.03 -2.25
CA VAL A 73 2.35 -0.36 -1.11
C VAL A 73 3.00 0.96 -1.51
N SER A 74 3.53 1.07 -2.72
CA SER A 74 4.03 2.35 -3.24
C SER A 74 2.90 3.38 -3.35
N ASN A 75 1.73 2.98 -3.86
CA ASN A 75 0.55 3.84 -3.91
C ASN A 75 0.10 4.27 -2.50
N ILE A 76 0.15 3.37 -1.50
CA ILE A 76 -0.11 3.70 -0.09
C ILE A 76 0.85 4.78 0.41
N LEU A 77 2.16 4.58 0.24
CA LEU A 77 3.19 5.50 0.73
C LEU A 77 3.11 6.88 0.04
N TRP A 78 2.79 6.91 -1.25
CA TRP A 78 2.56 8.17 -1.95
C TRP A 78 1.27 8.87 -1.52
N ASN A 79 0.21 8.14 -1.14
CA ASN A 79 -0.98 8.73 -0.52
C ASN A 79 -0.66 9.35 0.86
N VAL A 80 0.21 8.73 1.65
CA VAL A 80 0.73 9.34 2.89
C VAL A 80 1.48 10.63 2.58
N SER A 81 2.35 10.62 1.57
CA SER A 81 3.08 11.83 1.13
C SER A 81 2.13 12.95 0.69
N ASP A 82 1.11 12.60 -0.09
CA ASP A 82 0.11 13.58 -0.54
C ASP A 82 -0.70 14.16 0.64
N PHE A 83 -1.05 13.35 1.64
CA PHE A 83 -1.65 13.84 2.87
C PHE A 83 -0.74 14.85 3.59
N LEU A 84 0.54 14.48 3.77
CA LEU A 84 1.51 15.34 4.46
C LEU A 84 1.78 16.66 3.74
N GLU A 85 1.69 16.69 2.42
CA GLU A 85 1.84 17.92 1.63
C GLU A 85 0.60 18.84 1.72
N ASN A 86 -0.57 18.29 2.04
CA ASN A 86 -1.84 19.03 2.07
C ASN A 86 -2.36 19.34 3.48
N THR A 87 -1.75 18.78 4.53
CA THR A 87 -2.13 19.09 5.91
C THR A 87 -1.46 20.38 6.40
N GLU A 88 -2.19 21.18 7.17
CA GLU A 88 -1.65 22.35 7.88
C GLU A 88 -1.02 21.95 9.22
N GLU A 89 -1.23 20.72 9.68
CA GLU A 89 -0.67 20.25 10.94
C GLU A 89 0.87 20.07 10.84
N LYS A 90 1.55 20.44 11.92
CA LYS A 90 2.96 20.10 12.08
C LYS A 90 3.07 18.64 12.48
N ILE A 91 3.69 17.85 11.62
CA ILE A 91 3.90 16.42 11.83
C ILE A 91 5.36 16.18 12.20
N ASP A 92 5.58 15.57 13.34
CA ASP A 92 6.91 15.26 13.85
C ASP A 92 7.29 13.77 13.67
N GLU A 93 6.31 12.86 13.69
CA GLU A 93 6.53 11.43 13.58
C GLU A 93 5.43 10.71 12.81
N ILE A 94 5.81 9.71 12.02
CA ILE A 94 4.90 8.83 11.27
C ILE A 94 5.26 7.38 11.57
N SER A 95 4.29 6.57 11.96
CA SER A 95 4.49 5.15 12.22
C SER A 95 3.40 4.31 11.52
N CYS A 96 3.79 3.22 10.90
CA CYS A 96 2.82 2.26 10.40
C CYS A 96 2.24 1.45 11.56
N LEU A 97 0.93 1.43 11.71
CA LEU A 97 0.24 0.69 12.77
C LEU A 97 -0.23 -0.69 12.30
N ASN A 98 -0.82 -0.74 11.11
CA ASN A 98 -1.41 -1.96 10.59
C ASN A 98 -1.34 -2.00 9.06
N LEU A 99 -1.11 -3.19 8.52
CA LEU A 99 -1.09 -3.47 7.09
C LEU A 99 -1.99 -4.68 6.81
N ARG A 100 -2.92 -4.57 5.86
CA ARG A 100 -3.79 -5.67 5.47
C ARG A 100 -3.67 -5.94 3.99
N GLY A 101 -3.27 -7.15 3.65
CA GLY A 101 -3.15 -7.66 2.29
C GLY A 101 -4.23 -8.68 1.97
N PHE A 102 -4.94 -8.45 0.87
CA PHE A 102 -6.00 -9.29 0.32
C PHE A 102 -5.55 -9.79 -1.04
N PHE A 103 -5.58 -11.12 -1.23
CA PHE A 103 -5.02 -11.77 -2.41
C PHE A 103 -6.09 -12.61 -3.11
N ASN A 104 -6.33 -12.32 -4.39
CA ASN A 104 -7.19 -13.11 -5.27
C ASN A 104 -6.40 -14.31 -5.77
N THR A 105 -6.53 -15.45 -5.09
CA THR A 105 -5.70 -16.63 -5.31
C THR A 105 -6.51 -17.83 -5.78
N VAL A 106 -5.83 -18.81 -6.37
CA VAL A 106 -6.40 -20.15 -6.55
C VAL A 106 -6.68 -20.81 -5.21
N ASP A 107 -7.52 -21.84 -5.21
CA ASP A 107 -7.79 -22.64 -4.02
C ASP A 107 -6.50 -23.26 -3.47
N LYS A 108 -6.42 -23.39 -2.14
CA LYS A 108 -5.27 -23.97 -1.43
C LYS A 108 -3.93 -23.23 -1.61
N TYR A 109 -3.97 -21.96 -2.01
CA TYR A 109 -2.78 -21.11 -1.99
C TYR A 109 -2.33 -20.86 -0.55
N GLU A 110 -1.04 -20.93 -0.24
CA GLU A 110 -0.51 -20.86 1.13
C GLU A 110 0.50 -19.74 1.37
N ASP A 111 1.01 -19.08 0.31
CA ASP A 111 2.12 -18.13 0.41
C ASP A 111 1.69 -16.66 0.56
N HIS A 112 0.46 -16.36 1.03
CA HIS A 112 -0.05 -15.00 1.24
C HIS A 112 0.90 -14.15 2.09
N SER A 113 1.36 -14.69 3.20
CA SER A 113 2.26 -14.00 4.13
C SER A 113 3.61 -13.66 3.47
N LYS A 114 4.17 -14.56 2.70
CA LYS A 114 5.42 -14.33 1.95
C LYS A 114 5.28 -13.24 0.89
N LEU A 115 4.13 -13.18 0.21
CA LEU A 115 3.86 -12.10 -0.74
C LEU A 115 3.80 -10.74 -0.03
N LEU A 116 3.11 -10.66 1.12
CA LEU A 116 2.99 -9.42 1.87
C LEU A 116 4.32 -8.96 2.50
N ASP A 117 5.30 -9.84 2.67
CA ASP A 117 6.64 -9.47 3.14
C ASP A 117 7.29 -8.38 2.28
N LYS A 118 7.03 -8.35 0.97
CA LYS A 118 7.53 -7.28 0.08
C LYS A 118 7.05 -5.90 0.53
N ALA A 119 5.77 -5.78 0.89
CA ALA A 119 5.20 -4.54 1.38
C ALA A 119 5.75 -4.16 2.76
N SER A 120 5.80 -5.11 3.69
CA SER A 120 6.34 -4.90 5.04
C SER A 120 7.80 -4.45 5.01
N THR A 121 8.62 -5.09 4.16
CA THR A 121 10.03 -4.72 3.99
C THR A 121 10.16 -3.28 3.49
N LEU A 122 9.42 -2.90 2.46
CA LEU A 122 9.47 -1.54 1.92
C LEU A 122 9.04 -0.49 2.94
N ILE A 123 7.98 -0.76 3.73
CA ILE A 123 7.53 0.13 4.80
C ILE A 123 8.64 0.33 5.86
N VAL A 124 9.31 -0.76 6.26
CA VAL A 124 10.42 -0.68 7.23
C VAL A 124 11.63 0.05 6.64
N GLU A 125 11.94 -0.14 5.36
CA GLU A 125 13.02 0.59 4.67
C GLU A 125 12.76 2.10 4.60
N VAL A 126 11.50 2.50 4.39
CA VAL A 126 11.10 3.91 4.31
C VAL A 126 11.03 4.58 5.68
N LEU A 127 10.40 3.92 6.65
CA LEU A 127 10.14 4.51 7.97
C LEU A 127 11.21 4.19 9.03
N GLY A 128 12.12 3.27 8.73
CA GLY A 128 13.04 2.70 9.71
C GLY A 128 12.37 1.66 10.61
N THR A 129 13.17 0.88 11.32
CA THR A 129 12.68 -0.24 12.13
C THR A 129 11.71 0.20 13.24
N LYS A 130 11.98 1.34 13.89
CA LYS A 130 11.15 1.84 15.00
C LYS A 130 9.71 2.14 14.54
N HIS A 131 9.55 2.80 13.41
CA HIS A 131 8.28 3.34 12.92
C HIS A 131 7.64 2.49 11.80
N GLY A 132 8.42 1.61 11.18
CA GLY A 132 7.96 0.73 10.10
C GLY A 132 7.43 -0.61 10.57
N LYS A 133 7.80 -1.09 11.77
CA LYS A 133 7.23 -2.34 12.33
C LYS A 133 5.75 -2.16 12.64
N HIS A 134 4.94 -3.09 12.20
CA HIS A 134 3.48 -3.02 12.26
C HIS A 134 2.86 -4.39 12.49
N SER A 135 1.62 -4.41 12.97
CA SER A 135 0.76 -5.58 12.91
C SER A 135 0.21 -5.77 11.50
N ARG A 136 -0.13 -6.99 11.09
CA ARG A 136 -0.64 -7.22 9.73
C ARG A 136 -1.58 -8.41 9.61
N LEU A 137 -2.31 -8.45 8.50
CA LEU A 137 -3.11 -9.58 8.04
C LEU A 137 -2.81 -9.84 6.56
N ALA A 138 -2.66 -11.11 6.19
CA ALA A 138 -2.51 -11.56 4.80
C ALA A 138 -3.45 -12.74 4.55
N ILE A 139 -4.47 -12.55 3.72
CA ILE A 139 -5.52 -13.55 3.46
C ILE A 139 -5.87 -13.66 1.98
N GLY A 140 -6.36 -14.84 1.60
CA GLY A 140 -6.95 -15.08 0.29
C GLY A 140 -8.41 -14.65 0.22
N CYS A 141 -8.82 -14.17 -0.94
CA CYS A 141 -10.18 -13.77 -1.25
C CYS A 141 -10.70 -14.53 -2.47
N ALA A 142 -12.02 -14.79 -2.52
CA ALA A 142 -12.66 -15.40 -3.68
C ALA A 142 -12.60 -14.50 -4.92
N SER A 143 -12.66 -13.19 -4.72
CA SER A 143 -12.55 -12.17 -5.78
C SER A 143 -12.13 -10.84 -5.20
N LEU A 144 -11.56 -9.98 -6.04
CA LEU A 144 -11.26 -8.57 -5.74
C LEU A 144 -11.82 -7.66 -6.84
N PRO A 145 -12.02 -6.35 -6.55
CA PRO A 145 -12.50 -5.40 -7.54
C PRO A 145 -11.67 -5.45 -8.84
N LYS A 146 -12.34 -5.34 -9.99
CA LYS A 146 -11.71 -5.40 -11.33
C LYS A 146 -10.91 -6.69 -11.59
N ASN A 147 -11.21 -7.77 -10.88
CA ASN A 147 -10.41 -9.01 -10.92
C ASN A 147 -8.92 -8.76 -10.60
N SER A 148 -8.66 -7.81 -9.70
CA SER A 148 -7.30 -7.50 -9.26
C SER A 148 -6.68 -8.70 -8.53
N PRO A 149 -5.39 -8.98 -8.72
CA PRO A 149 -4.70 -10.04 -7.95
C PRO A 149 -4.47 -9.68 -6.49
N VAL A 150 -4.31 -8.38 -6.18
CA VAL A 150 -3.92 -7.87 -4.85
C VAL A 150 -4.69 -6.60 -4.54
N GLU A 151 -5.08 -6.45 -3.27
CA GLU A 151 -5.51 -5.19 -2.67
C GLU A 151 -4.85 -5.04 -1.30
N ILE A 152 -4.30 -3.86 -1.01
CA ILE A 152 -3.64 -3.60 0.26
C ILE A 152 -4.16 -2.29 0.85
N GLU A 153 -4.48 -2.30 2.15
CA GLU A 153 -4.78 -1.10 2.93
C GLU A 153 -3.80 -0.96 4.10
N ALA A 154 -3.67 0.24 4.63
CA ALA A 154 -2.79 0.51 5.77
C ALA A 154 -3.34 1.61 6.67
N ILE A 155 -2.90 1.57 7.93
CA ILE A 155 -3.22 2.57 8.96
C ILE A 155 -1.90 3.09 9.54
N PHE A 156 -1.79 4.42 9.64
CA PHE A 156 -0.62 5.09 10.19
C PHE A 156 -0.98 5.96 11.38
N SER A 157 -0.08 6.05 12.35
CA SER A 157 -0.09 7.11 13.35
C SER A 157 0.65 8.33 12.81
N ILE A 158 0.11 9.49 13.05
CA ILE A 158 0.63 10.79 12.61
C ILE A 158 0.74 11.69 13.84
N LEU A 159 1.96 11.96 14.34
CA LEU A 159 2.23 12.69 15.57
C LEU A 159 3.05 13.95 15.34
#